data_b1114399cd5bf49578e80803d3c8f53f
#
_entry.id   b1114399cd5bf49578e80803d3c8f53f
#
_cell.length_a   1.000
_cell.length_b   1.000
_cell.length_c   1.000
_cell.angle_alpha   90.00
_cell.angle_beta   90.00
_cell.angle_gamma   90.00
#
_symmetry.space_group_name_H-M   'P 1'
#
loop_
_entity.id
_entity.type
_entity.pdbx_description
1 polymer ?
#
loop_
_entity_poly.entity_id
_entity_poly.type
_entity_poly.pdbx_seq_one_letter_code
_entity_poly.pdbx_strand_id
1 'polypeptide(L)'
;MKTSIGLSLLLAALILMPLAISPALAGCGDPPGPGVDWRNCNLSRQEMSKADLTKATLWRTSFNRSTLTDANLSGADANRSMFLETKMAGATLDGGRFTYADFSRADLTGASLKGANLSRARFHNAILREADLTGADIRDADFFRADLSGALWIDGKKRCGEDSVGACR
;
A
#
# COMPACT_ATOMS: atom_id res chain seq x y z
N MET A 1 -15.48 -47.87 -65.66
CA MET A 1 -15.87 -46.52 -65.30
C MET A 1 -15.67 -46.37 -63.78
N LYS A 2 -14.63 -45.70 -63.30
CA LYS A 2 -14.29 -45.49 -61.89
C LYS A 2 -14.44 -44.00 -61.59
N THR A 3 -15.46 -43.68 -60.83
CA THR A 3 -15.71 -42.34 -60.33
C THR A 3 -14.93 -42.12 -59.01
N SER A 4 -13.96 -41.20 -59.04
CA SER A 4 -13.17 -40.76 -57.91
C SER A 4 -13.93 -39.66 -57.17
N ILE A 5 -14.27 -39.92 -55.89
CA ILE A 5 -14.88 -38.94 -55.00
C ILE A 5 -13.74 -38.20 -54.28
N GLY A 6 -13.54 -36.94 -54.64
CA GLY A 6 -12.60 -36.06 -53.96
C GLY A 6 -13.11 -35.63 -52.58
N LEU A 7 -12.36 -36.00 -51.53
CA LEU A 7 -12.61 -35.59 -50.16
C LEU A 7 -11.96 -34.21 -49.91
N SER A 8 -12.76 -33.16 -49.95
CA SER A 8 -12.32 -31.82 -49.55
C SER A 8 -12.20 -31.73 -48.04
N LEU A 9 -10.95 -31.67 -47.53
CA LEU A 9 -10.65 -31.31 -46.15
C LEU A 9 -10.91 -29.82 -45.96
N LEU A 10 -12.01 -29.45 -45.33
CA LEU A 10 -12.22 -28.13 -44.75
C LEU A 10 -11.36 -28.01 -43.50
N LEU A 11 -10.23 -27.34 -43.58
CA LEU A 11 -9.48 -26.87 -42.40
C LEU A 11 -10.30 -25.78 -41.71
N ALA A 12 -10.98 -26.15 -40.65
CA ALA A 12 -11.55 -25.16 -39.73
C ALA A 12 -10.40 -24.49 -38.97
N ALA A 13 -10.01 -23.29 -39.40
CA ALA A 13 -9.12 -22.44 -38.62
C ALA A 13 -9.82 -22.05 -37.31
N LEU A 14 -9.38 -22.67 -36.22
CA LEU A 14 -9.75 -22.27 -34.87
C LEU A 14 -9.09 -20.91 -34.61
N ILE A 15 -9.82 -19.83 -34.84
CA ILE A 15 -9.39 -18.49 -34.44
C ILE A 15 -9.44 -18.49 -32.89
N LEU A 16 -8.26 -18.69 -32.27
CA LEU A 16 -8.09 -18.34 -30.84
C LEU A 16 -8.28 -16.83 -30.75
N MET A 17 -9.49 -16.38 -30.46
CA MET A 17 -9.70 -15.02 -29.98
C MET A 17 -8.94 -14.88 -28.66
N PRO A 18 -8.03 -13.90 -28.53
CA PRO A 18 -7.50 -13.58 -27.22
C PRO A 18 -8.69 -13.24 -26.33
N LEU A 19 -8.88 -13.97 -25.24
CA LEU A 19 -9.77 -13.52 -24.18
C LEU A 19 -9.29 -12.11 -23.81
N ALA A 20 -10.04 -11.10 -24.26
CA ALA A 20 -9.88 -9.77 -23.72
C ALA A 20 -10.16 -9.90 -22.22
N ILE A 21 -9.08 -9.88 -21.43
CA ILE A 21 -9.18 -9.71 -19.99
C ILE A 21 -9.74 -8.30 -19.83
N SER A 22 -11.07 -8.20 -19.75
CA SER A 22 -11.72 -6.98 -19.30
C SER A 22 -11.06 -6.64 -17.97
N PRO A 23 -10.61 -5.39 -17.73
CA PRO A 23 -10.23 -5.01 -16.40
C PRO A 23 -11.47 -5.28 -15.54
N ALA A 24 -11.39 -6.35 -14.75
CA ALA A 24 -12.41 -6.63 -13.75
C ALA A 24 -12.57 -5.32 -12.96
N LEU A 25 -13.82 -4.83 -12.80
CA LEU A 25 -14.06 -3.81 -11.81
C LEU A 25 -13.52 -4.36 -10.51
N ALA A 26 -12.37 -3.84 -10.08
CA ALA A 26 -11.71 -4.30 -8.88
C ALA A 26 -12.70 -4.21 -7.73
N GLY A 27 -12.94 -5.32 -7.10
CA GLY A 27 -13.88 -5.43 -5.97
C GLY A 27 -13.12 -5.61 -4.67
N CYS A 28 -13.75 -5.27 -3.57
CA CYS A 28 -13.15 -5.45 -2.24
C CYS A 28 -12.83 -6.92 -1.89
N GLY A 29 -13.23 -7.86 -2.73
CA GLY A 29 -12.94 -9.28 -2.60
C GLY A 29 -11.75 -9.77 -3.43
N ASP A 30 -11.11 -8.90 -4.21
CA ASP A 30 -9.92 -9.28 -4.97
C ASP A 30 -8.77 -9.62 -4.03
N PRO A 31 -7.94 -10.61 -4.37
CA PRO A 31 -6.78 -10.95 -3.55
C PRO A 31 -5.77 -9.79 -3.52
N PRO A 32 -4.96 -9.68 -2.46
CA PRO A 32 -3.84 -8.74 -2.41
C PRO A 32 -2.91 -8.96 -3.62
N GLY A 33 -2.52 -7.87 -4.27
CA GLY A 33 -1.59 -7.93 -5.40
C GLY A 33 -1.18 -6.56 -5.88
N PRO A 34 -0.08 -6.49 -6.69
CA PRO A 34 0.38 -5.24 -7.27
C PRO A 34 -0.72 -4.56 -8.12
N GLY A 35 -0.92 -3.26 -7.89
CA GLY A 35 -1.90 -2.47 -8.63
C GLY A 35 -3.36 -2.78 -8.33
N VAL A 36 -3.66 -3.59 -7.31
CA VAL A 36 -5.05 -3.88 -6.90
C VAL A 36 -5.82 -2.58 -6.64
N ASP A 37 -7.08 -2.57 -7.06
CA ASP A 37 -7.96 -1.42 -6.83
C ASP A 37 -8.99 -1.73 -5.74
N TRP A 38 -8.72 -1.23 -4.55
CA TRP A 38 -9.57 -1.37 -3.36
C TRP A 38 -10.18 -0.05 -2.90
N ARG A 39 -10.41 0.88 -3.82
CA ARG A 39 -11.02 2.17 -3.49
C ARG A 39 -12.32 2.02 -2.70
N ASN A 40 -12.42 2.77 -1.60
CA ASN A 40 -13.58 2.78 -0.70
C ASN A 40 -13.88 1.41 -0.05
N CYS A 41 -12.95 0.47 -0.05
CA CYS A 41 -13.14 -0.84 0.56
C CYS A 41 -12.98 -0.80 2.09
N ASN A 42 -13.71 -1.69 2.76
CA ASN A 42 -13.48 -1.97 4.17
C ASN A 42 -12.73 -3.29 4.33
N LEU A 43 -11.43 -3.17 4.57
CA LEU A 43 -10.48 -4.27 4.78
C LEU A 43 -10.03 -4.32 6.24
N SER A 44 -10.88 -3.87 7.17
CA SER A 44 -10.55 -3.86 8.59
C SER A 44 -10.38 -5.27 9.14
N ARG A 45 -9.42 -5.46 10.07
CA ARG A 45 -9.13 -6.73 10.75
C ARG A 45 -8.69 -7.85 9.80
N GLN A 46 -8.12 -7.52 8.64
CA GLN A 46 -7.57 -8.51 7.71
C GLN A 46 -6.12 -8.83 8.04
N GLU A 47 -5.73 -10.09 7.81
CA GLU A 47 -4.34 -10.54 7.89
C GLU A 47 -3.69 -10.48 6.51
N MET A 48 -2.80 -9.51 6.32
CA MET A 48 -2.13 -9.24 5.04
C MET A 48 -0.63 -9.01 5.24
N SER A 49 -0.03 -9.75 6.19
CA SER A 49 1.42 -9.71 6.39
C SER A 49 2.14 -10.09 5.10
N LYS A 50 3.19 -9.33 4.75
CA LYS A 50 4.00 -9.51 3.54
C LYS A 50 3.23 -9.38 2.22
N ALA A 51 2.01 -8.84 2.25
CA ALA A 51 1.25 -8.59 1.02
C ALA A 51 2.00 -7.62 0.10
N ASP A 52 2.00 -7.92 -1.19
CA ASP A 52 2.48 -6.99 -2.21
C ASP A 52 1.31 -6.12 -2.69
N LEU A 53 1.30 -4.88 -2.21
CA LEU A 53 0.34 -3.83 -2.57
C LEU A 53 1.02 -2.70 -3.37
N THR A 54 2.13 -3.02 -4.05
CA THR A 54 2.88 -2.07 -4.86
C THR A 54 1.94 -1.39 -5.87
N LYS A 55 1.94 -0.06 -5.89
CA LYS A 55 1.10 0.78 -6.77
C LYS A 55 -0.40 0.51 -6.66
N ALA A 56 -0.86 -0.11 -5.57
CA ALA A 56 -2.29 -0.34 -5.33
C ALA A 56 -3.06 0.98 -5.23
N THR A 57 -4.32 0.96 -5.65
CA THR A 57 -5.24 2.08 -5.50
C THR A 57 -6.11 1.85 -4.26
N LEU A 58 -5.77 2.52 -3.17
CA LEU A 58 -6.32 2.31 -1.83
C LEU A 58 -7.10 3.53 -1.31
N TRP A 59 -7.52 4.40 -2.21
CA TRP A 59 -8.16 5.66 -1.84
C TRP A 59 -9.41 5.45 -0.96
N ARG A 60 -9.45 6.08 0.24
CA ARG A 60 -10.50 5.92 1.24
C ARG A 60 -10.74 4.48 1.71
N THR A 61 -9.74 3.62 1.59
CA THR A 61 -9.80 2.24 2.08
C THR A 61 -9.58 2.20 3.58
N SER A 62 -10.31 1.34 4.28
CA SER A 62 -10.11 1.10 5.71
C SER A 62 -9.32 -0.17 5.95
N PHE A 63 -8.17 -0.04 6.61
CA PHE A 63 -7.32 -1.13 7.11
C PHE A 63 -7.30 -1.15 8.64
N ASN A 64 -8.31 -0.58 9.29
CA ASN A 64 -8.33 -0.46 10.74
C ASN A 64 -8.14 -1.81 11.43
N ARG A 65 -7.16 -1.89 12.37
CA ARG A 65 -6.83 -3.10 13.11
C ARG A 65 -6.38 -4.29 12.25
N SER A 66 -5.97 -4.05 11.02
CA SER A 66 -5.41 -5.09 10.15
C SER A 66 -3.93 -5.29 10.43
N THR A 67 -3.40 -6.43 9.96
CA THR A 67 -1.97 -6.75 10.02
C THR A 67 -1.39 -6.59 8.61
N LEU A 68 -0.48 -5.64 8.45
CA LEU A 68 0.29 -5.32 7.24
C LEU A 68 1.80 -5.38 7.54
N THR A 69 2.21 -6.22 8.50
CA THR A 69 3.62 -6.40 8.86
C THR A 69 4.41 -6.85 7.62
N ASP A 70 5.54 -6.19 7.35
CA ASP A 70 6.40 -6.42 6.18
C ASP A 70 5.69 -6.27 4.83
N ALA A 71 4.49 -5.69 4.76
CA ALA A 71 3.79 -5.48 3.50
C ALA A 71 4.46 -4.38 2.66
N ASN A 72 4.38 -4.53 1.33
CA ASN A 72 4.93 -3.58 0.39
C ASN A 72 3.82 -2.71 -0.23
N LEU A 73 3.75 -1.44 0.20
CA LEU A 73 2.83 -0.42 -0.31
C LEU A 73 3.57 0.64 -1.15
N SER A 74 4.75 0.30 -1.72
CA SER A 74 5.54 1.26 -2.51
C SER A 74 4.73 1.82 -3.67
N GLY A 75 4.69 3.14 -3.79
CA GLY A 75 3.96 3.84 -4.83
C GLY A 75 2.43 3.71 -4.76
N ALA A 76 1.87 3.12 -3.71
CA ALA A 76 0.42 3.01 -3.54
C ALA A 76 -0.24 4.39 -3.38
N ASP A 77 -1.48 4.51 -3.88
CA ASP A 77 -2.33 5.67 -3.65
C ASP A 77 -3.34 5.37 -2.53
N ALA A 78 -2.96 5.71 -1.32
CA ALA A 78 -3.76 5.55 -0.11
C ALA A 78 -4.28 6.90 0.43
N ASN A 79 -4.60 7.83 -0.46
CA ASN A 79 -5.15 9.12 -0.07
C ASN A 79 -6.43 8.94 0.77
N ARG A 80 -6.50 9.59 1.93
CA ARG A 80 -7.63 9.52 2.89
C ARG A 80 -7.95 8.12 3.40
N SER A 81 -7.02 7.18 3.35
CA SER A 81 -7.21 5.84 3.89
C SER A 81 -7.03 5.82 5.40
N MET A 82 -7.59 4.82 6.04
CA MET A 82 -7.57 4.65 7.48
C MET A 82 -6.73 3.44 7.87
N PHE A 83 -5.70 3.68 8.67
CA PHE A 83 -4.78 2.68 9.24
C PHE A 83 -4.81 2.72 10.77
N LEU A 84 -5.98 3.01 11.36
CA LEU A 84 -6.13 3.10 12.81
C LEU A 84 -5.80 1.77 13.50
N GLU A 85 -4.87 1.79 14.44
CA GLU A 85 -4.43 0.60 15.18
C GLU A 85 -3.92 -0.54 14.26
N THR A 86 -3.44 -0.21 13.06
CA THR A 86 -2.91 -1.19 12.08
C THR A 86 -1.48 -1.57 12.45
N LYS A 87 -1.15 -2.86 12.36
CA LYS A 87 0.22 -3.36 12.53
C LYS A 87 0.95 -3.29 11.20
N MET A 88 1.94 -2.40 11.11
CA MET A 88 2.72 -2.12 9.88
C MET A 88 4.23 -2.16 10.15
N ALA A 89 4.66 -2.89 11.19
CA ALA A 89 6.09 -3.00 11.48
C ALA A 89 6.83 -3.57 10.26
N GLY A 90 7.95 -2.94 9.88
CA GLY A 90 8.76 -3.32 8.72
C GLY A 90 8.10 -3.07 7.36
N ALA A 91 6.90 -2.50 7.29
CA ALA A 91 6.23 -2.23 6.00
C ALA A 91 6.99 -1.20 5.17
N THR A 92 6.88 -1.31 3.84
CA THR A 92 7.47 -0.38 2.88
C THR A 92 6.37 0.49 2.25
N LEU A 93 6.45 1.82 2.47
CA LEU A 93 5.50 2.81 1.96
C LEU A 93 6.17 3.80 0.98
N ASP A 94 7.33 3.44 0.46
CA ASP A 94 8.22 4.33 -0.30
C ASP A 94 7.53 4.95 -1.52
N GLY A 95 7.65 6.26 -1.67
CA GLY A 95 7.08 7.01 -2.80
C GLY A 95 5.55 6.95 -2.91
N GLY A 96 4.87 6.35 -1.95
CA GLY A 96 3.42 6.26 -1.93
C GLY A 96 2.74 7.59 -1.58
N ARG A 97 1.46 7.71 -1.90
CA ARG A 97 0.64 8.87 -1.60
C ARG A 97 -0.32 8.58 -0.46
N PHE A 98 -0.02 9.10 0.72
CA PHE A 98 -0.79 8.92 1.96
C PHE A 98 -1.35 10.26 2.48
N THR A 99 -1.63 11.17 1.58
CA THR A 99 -2.17 12.49 1.92
C THR A 99 -3.49 12.35 2.68
N TYR A 100 -3.63 13.01 3.82
CA TYR A 100 -4.78 12.88 4.73
C TYR A 100 -5.02 11.46 5.28
N ALA A 101 -4.10 10.54 5.15
CA ALA A 101 -4.24 9.21 5.73
C ALA A 101 -4.21 9.28 7.27
N ASP A 102 -4.90 8.35 7.93
CA ASP A 102 -4.95 8.27 9.38
C ASP A 102 -4.19 7.04 9.88
N PHE A 103 -2.99 7.27 10.41
CA PHE A 103 -2.13 6.27 11.06
C PHE A 103 -2.22 6.32 12.58
N SER A 104 -3.30 6.87 13.13
CA SER A 104 -3.42 6.97 14.59
C SER A 104 -3.30 5.61 15.27
N ARG A 105 -2.41 5.51 16.27
CA ARG A 105 -2.07 4.28 16.99
C ARG A 105 -1.55 3.14 16.11
N ALA A 106 -1.17 3.39 14.87
CA ALA A 106 -0.52 2.38 14.04
C ALA A 106 0.89 2.07 14.55
N ASP A 107 1.32 0.82 14.40
CA ASP A 107 2.69 0.40 14.64
C ASP A 107 3.46 0.40 13.31
N LEU A 108 4.32 1.39 13.13
CA LEU A 108 5.19 1.60 11.97
C LEU A 108 6.67 1.38 12.36
N THR A 109 6.94 0.59 13.40
CA THR A 109 8.32 0.31 13.85
C THR A 109 9.15 -0.23 12.69
N GLY A 110 10.29 0.41 12.40
CA GLY A 110 11.20 0.02 11.32
C GLY A 110 10.61 0.14 9.91
N ALA A 111 9.45 0.77 9.73
CA ALA A 111 8.86 0.95 8.41
C ALA A 111 9.67 1.93 7.56
N SER A 112 9.67 1.71 6.23
CA SER A 112 10.24 2.65 5.26
C SER A 112 9.14 3.55 4.68
N LEU A 113 9.32 4.88 4.81
CA LEU A 113 8.42 5.92 4.28
C LEU A 113 9.19 6.88 3.35
N LYS A 114 10.27 6.39 2.72
CA LYS A 114 11.16 7.23 1.90
C LYS A 114 10.40 7.88 0.75
N GLY A 115 10.52 9.20 0.65
CA GLY A 115 9.90 9.96 -0.42
C GLY A 115 8.36 9.88 -0.43
N ALA A 116 7.71 9.32 0.58
CA ALA A 116 6.27 9.23 0.67
C ALA A 116 5.64 10.62 0.84
N ASN A 117 4.47 10.83 0.24
CA ASN A 117 3.67 12.02 0.50
C ASN A 117 2.74 11.76 1.69
N LEU A 118 3.13 12.28 2.85
CA LEU A 118 2.44 12.20 4.13
C LEU A 118 1.74 13.52 4.50
N SER A 119 1.61 14.45 3.54
CA SER A 119 1.06 15.77 3.85
C SER A 119 -0.35 15.63 4.46
N ARG A 120 -0.57 16.34 5.57
CA ARG A 120 -1.80 16.30 6.36
C ARG A 120 -2.20 14.91 6.89
N ALA A 121 -1.28 13.94 6.90
CA ALA A 121 -1.49 12.65 7.54
C ALA A 121 -1.49 12.80 9.08
N ARG A 122 -2.21 11.93 9.77
CA ARG A 122 -2.28 11.89 11.23
C ARG A 122 -1.53 10.68 11.77
N PHE A 123 -0.63 10.94 12.73
CA PHE A 123 0.16 9.91 13.42
C PHE A 123 -0.06 9.97 14.94
N HIS A 124 -1.28 10.31 15.39
CA HIS A 124 -1.57 10.45 16.80
C HIS A 124 -1.30 9.15 17.56
N ASN A 125 -0.37 9.21 18.54
CA ASN A 125 0.06 8.05 19.32
C ASN A 125 0.57 6.87 18.46
N ALA A 126 1.00 7.11 17.22
CA ALA A 126 1.61 6.08 16.38
C ALA A 126 3.02 5.75 16.88
N ILE A 127 3.50 4.55 16.59
CA ILE A 127 4.86 4.11 16.89
C ILE A 127 5.65 4.14 15.59
N LEU A 128 6.64 5.06 15.48
CA LEU A 128 7.52 5.21 14.33
C LEU A 128 8.99 4.97 14.73
N ARG A 129 9.21 4.12 15.74
CA ARG A 129 10.57 3.78 16.18
C ARG A 129 11.37 3.23 15.02
N GLU A 130 12.60 3.77 14.84
CA GLU A 130 13.52 3.31 13.79
C GLU A 130 12.97 3.43 12.35
N ALA A 131 11.82 4.05 12.14
CA ALA A 131 11.27 4.28 10.80
C ALA A 131 12.17 5.22 9.98
N ASP A 132 12.16 5.05 8.66
CA ASP A 132 12.93 5.89 7.74
C ASP A 132 11.99 6.84 6.98
N LEU A 133 12.04 8.13 7.33
CA LEU A 133 11.25 9.19 6.71
C LEU A 133 12.07 10.00 5.68
N THR A 134 13.22 9.51 5.23
CA THR A 134 14.09 10.23 4.30
C THR A 134 13.34 10.74 3.08
N GLY A 135 13.37 12.05 2.84
CA GLY A 135 12.73 12.68 1.69
C GLY A 135 11.20 12.71 1.73
N ALA A 136 10.57 12.27 2.81
CA ALA A 136 9.11 12.31 2.93
C ALA A 136 8.58 13.75 2.99
N ASP A 137 7.43 13.98 2.36
CA ASP A 137 6.69 15.24 2.47
C ASP A 137 5.75 15.17 3.68
N ILE A 138 6.12 15.82 4.78
CA ILE A 138 5.38 15.83 6.04
C ILE A 138 4.65 17.16 6.30
N ARG A 139 4.41 17.98 5.29
CA ARG A 139 3.74 19.28 5.47
C ARG A 139 2.37 19.10 6.12
N ASP A 140 2.13 19.86 7.17
CA ASP A 140 0.88 19.78 7.96
C ASP A 140 0.58 18.39 8.53
N ALA A 141 1.54 17.46 8.55
CA ALA A 141 1.35 16.16 9.20
C ALA A 141 1.35 16.34 10.73
N ASP A 142 0.47 15.58 11.41
CA ASP A 142 0.30 15.69 12.85
C ASP A 142 0.87 14.47 13.57
N PHE A 143 2.01 14.67 14.24
CA PHE A 143 2.72 13.66 15.03
C PHE A 143 2.38 13.72 16.52
N PHE A 144 1.24 14.27 16.91
CA PHE A 144 0.89 14.39 18.33
C PHE A 144 1.06 13.08 19.08
N ARG A 145 1.97 13.06 20.06
CA ARG A 145 2.35 11.89 20.85
C ARG A 145 2.86 10.68 20.04
N ALA A 146 3.27 10.86 18.80
CA ALA A 146 3.94 9.79 18.05
C ALA A 146 5.32 9.52 18.64
N ASP A 147 5.70 8.26 18.74
CA ASP A 147 7.04 7.84 19.17
C ASP A 147 7.95 7.74 17.95
N LEU A 148 8.88 8.69 17.84
CA LEU A 148 9.85 8.84 16.75
C LEU A 148 11.26 8.38 17.16
N SER A 149 11.39 7.69 18.28
CA SER A 149 12.71 7.30 18.82
C SER A 149 13.51 6.49 17.80
N GLY A 150 14.73 6.92 17.51
CA GLY A 150 15.60 6.27 16.54
C GLY A 150 15.20 6.45 15.06
N ALA A 151 14.10 7.13 14.74
CA ALA A 151 13.69 7.33 13.36
C ALA A 151 14.73 8.18 12.58
N LEU A 152 14.93 7.84 11.30
CA LEU A 152 15.73 8.64 10.39
C LEU A 152 14.83 9.73 9.78
N TRP A 153 15.20 11.00 10.01
CA TRP A 153 14.35 12.13 9.67
C TRP A 153 14.40 12.48 8.18
N ILE A 154 13.53 13.40 7.76
CA ILE A 154 13.31 13.76 6.34
C ILE A 154 14.55 14.22 5.59
N ASP A 155 15.58 14.71 6.27
CA ASP A 155 16.85 15.11 5.66
C ASP A 155 17.79 13.90 5.35
N GLY A 156 17.40 12.70 5.77
CA GLY A 156 18.17 11.47 5.60
C GLY A 156 19.48 11.43 6.39
N LYS A 157 19.67 12.34 7.34
CA LYS A 157 20.91 12.48 8.14
C LYS A 157 20.62 12.48 9.64
N LYS A 158 19.63 13.23 10.08
CA LYS A 158 19.25 13.33 11.48
C LYS A 158 18.52 12.09 11.91
N ARG A 159 19.07 11.41 12.93
CA ARG A 159 18.38 10.34 13.66
C ARG A 159 17.76 10.96 14.91
N CYS A 160 16.46 10.77 15.08
CA CYS A 160 15.75 11.24 16.26
C CYS A 160 16.26 10.54 17.51
N GLY A 161 16.52 11.30 18.58
CA GLY A 161 16.99 10.73 19.85
C GLY A 161 15.96 9.79 20.47
N GLU A 162 16.40 9.02 21.46
CA GLU A 162 15.50 8.34 22.38
C GLU A 162 14.59 9.38 23.05
N ASP A 163 13.37 9.10 23.32
CA ASP A 163 12.38 10.05 23.87
C ASP A 163 11.90 11.13 22.88
N SER A 164 12.10 10.96 21.57
CA SER A 164 11.51 11.82 20.55
C SER A 164 10.01 11.56 20.41
N VAL A 165 9.21 12.24 21.23
CA VAL A 165 7.75 12.14 21.21
C VAL A 165 7.14 13.40 20.61
N GLY A 166 6.30 13.25 19.59
CA GLY A 166 5.61 14.34 18.88
C GLY A 166 6.49 15.19 17.99
N ALA A 167 7.80 15.12 18.13
CA ALA A 167 8.77 15.81 17.30
C ALA A 167 10.13 15.10 17.34
N CYS A 168 10.88 15.15 16.23
CA CYS A 168 12.24 14.64 16.16
C CYS A 168 13.20 15.61 16.90
N ARG A 169 13.79 15.18 17.99
CA ARG A 169 14.71 15.93 18.85
C ARG A 169 16.13 15.43 18.72
#